data_e4c84f85e29ca36c54cfdb36706ed46f
#
_entry.id   e4c84f85e29ca36c54cfdb36706ed46f
#
_cell.length_a   1.000
_cell.length_b   1.000
_cell.length_c   1.000
_cell.angle_alpha   90.00
_cell.angle_beta   90.00
_cell.angle_gamma   90.00
#
_symmetry.space_group_name_H-M   'P 1'
#
loop_
_entity.id
_entity.type
_entity.pdbx_description
1 polymer ?
#
loop_
_entity_poly.entity_id
_entity_poly.type
_entity_poly.pdbx_seq_one_letter_code
_entity_poly.pdbx_strand_id
1 'polypeptide(L)'
;MNAVDRNALVLSGGGARAAYQVGCLRQIAREIPEYRPKIITGVSAGAINAVYLASFQGQWSNAVDSLMETWLQLETRKVYHTDLGRILQRIFFVLGRFLTGGRL
;
A
#
# COMPACT_ATOMS: atom_id res chain seq x y z
N MET A 1 -3.15 13.13 -24.30
CA MET A 1 -3.25 12.41 -23.01
C MET A 1 -4.72 12.16 -22.72
N ASN A 2 -5.15 10.89 -22.73
CA ASN A 2 -6.54 10.54 -22.47
C ASN A 2 -6.79 10.43 -20.93
N ALA A 3 -8.04 10.16 -20.54
CA ALA A 3 -8.42 10.11 -19.11
C ALA A 3 -7.66 9.02 -18.33
N VAL A 4 -7.26 7.94 -19.00
CA VAL A 4 -6.49 6.85 -18.39
C VAL A 4 -5.09 7.31 -18.01
N ASP A 5 -4.53 8.23 -18.78
CA ASP A 5 -3.18 8.75 -18.54
C ASP A 5 -3.13 9.86 -17.48
N ARG A 6 -4.27 10.39 -17.10
CA ARG A 6 -4.37 11.49 -16.12
C ARG A 6 -5.05 11.06 -14.84
N ASN A 7 -4.48 10.06 -14.19
CA ASN A 7 -5.05 9.61 -12.95
C ASN A 7 -3.99 9.48 -11.87
N ALA A 8 -4.41 9.61 -10.63
CA ALA A 8 -3.60 9.43 -9.45
C ALA A 8 -4.23 8.36 -8.57
N LEU A 9 -3.39 7.59 -7.93
CA LEU A 9 -3.80 6.59 -6.96
C LEU A 9 -3.48 7.11 -5.55
N VAL A 10 -4.50 7.20 -4.73
CA VAL A 10 -4.35 7.65 -3.33
C VAL A 10 -4.66 6.46 -2.42
N LEU A 11 -3.68 6.05 -1.64
CA LEU A 11 -3.80 4.90 -0.75
C LEU A 11 -3.85 5.38 0.69
N SER A 12 -5.01 5.24 1.31
CA SER A 12 -5.21 5.65 2.71
C SER A 12 -4.57 4.65 3.67
N GLY A 13 -4.35 5.09 4.91
CA GLY A 13 -3.89 4.22 5.98
C GLY A 13 -5.00 3.35 6.54
N GLY A 14 -4.69 2.57 7.56
CA GLY A 14 -5.68 1.79 8.28
C GLY A 14 -5.35 0.31 8.45
N GLY A 15 -4.08 -0.07 8.44
CA GLY A 15 -3.67 -1.44 8.73
C GLY A 15 -4.26 -2.46 7.75
N ALA A 16 -5.23 -3.24 8.21
CA ALA A 16 -5.87 -4.28 7.39
C ALA A 16 -6.53 -3.73 6.12
N ARG A 17 -6.91 -2.46 6.09
CA ARG A 17 -7.47 -1.83 4.89
C ARG A 17 -6.46 -1.78 3.74
N ALA A 18 -5.17 -1.75 4.06
CA ALA A 18 -4.14 -1.76 3.04
C ALA A 18 -4.15 -3.07 2.23
N ALA A 19 -4.40 -4.20 2.87
CA ALA A 19 -4.56 -5.48 2.18
C ALA A 19 -5.81 -5.48 1.28
N TYR A 20 -6.92 -4.93 1.78
CA TYR A 20 -8.14 -4.77 0.99
C TYR A 20 -7.91 -3.91 -0.25
N GLN A 21 -7.18 -2.80 -0.10
CA GLN A 21 -6.83 -1.93 -1.22
C GLN A 21 -6.09 -2.67 -2.32
N VAL A 22 -5.16 -3.56 -1.96
CA VAL A 22 -4.41 -4.37 -2.92
C VAL A 22 -5.34 -5.29 -3.70
N GLY A 23 -6.33 -5.87 -3.03
CA GLY A 23 -7.36 -6.68 -3.70
C GLY A 23 -8.16 -5.86 -4.73
N CYS A 24 -8.53 -4.64 -4.38
CA CYS A 24 -9.20 -3.72 -5.30
C CYS A 24 -8.31 -3.37 -6.51
N LEU A 25 -7.04 -3.09 -6.27
CA LEU A 25 -6.09 -2.80 -7.34
C LEU A 25 -5.92 -3.98 -8.30
N ARG A 26 -5.91 -5.19 -7.76
CA ARG A 26 -5.84 -6.40 -8.58
C ARG A 26 -7.04 -6.52 -9.50
N GLN A 27 -8.25 -6.24 -8.99
CA GLN A 27 -9.44 -6.26 -9.82
C GLN A 27 -9.41 -5.18 -10.90
N ILE A 28 -8.97 -3.97 -10.54
CA ILE A 28 -8.81 -2.88 -11.51
C ILE A 28 -7.82 -3.28 -12.60
N ALA A 29 -6.70 -3.89 -12.23
CA ALA A 29 -5.69 -4.32 -13.20
C ALA A 29 -6.24 -5.37 -14.19
N ARG A 30 -7.16 -6.20 -13.74
CA ARG A 30 -7.81 -7.20 -14.60
C ARG A 30 -8.86 -6.60 -15.53
N GLU A 31 -9.67 -5.69 -14.99
CA GLU A 31 -10.79 -5.10 -15.76
C GLU A 31 -10.34 -3.98 -16.68
N ILE A 32 -9.27 -3.28 -16.31
CA ILE A 32 -8.73 -2.15 -17.07
C ILE A 32 -7.23 -2.38 -17.25
N PRO A 33 -6.83 -3.24 -18.22
CA PRO A 33 -5.42 -3.61 -18.39
C PRO A 33 -4.49 -2.43 -18.71
N GLU A 34 -5.04 -1.37 -19.30
CA GLU A 34 -4.29 -0.17 -19.63
C GLU A 34 -4.11 0.80 -18.46
N TYR A 35 -4.77 0.52 -17.32
CA TYR A 35 -4.66 1.38 -16.14
C TYR A 35 -3.23 1.36 -15.60
N ARG A 36 -2.68 2.54 -15.46
CA ARG A 36 -1.39 2.77 -14.81
C ARG A 36 -1.38 4.17 -14.22
N PRO A 37 -1.41 4.31 -12.91
CA PRO A 37 -1.39 5.64 -12.30
C PRO A 37 -0.04 6.32 -12.52
N LYS A 38 -0.05 7.61 -12.80
CA LYS A 38 1.16 8.40 -12.94
C LYS A 38 1.63 8.95 -11.61
N ILE A 39 0.71 9.15 -10.69
CA ILE A 39 0.99 9.66 -9.36
C ILE A 39 0.42 8.66 -8.37
N ILE A 40 1.25 8.27 -7.42
CA ILE A 40 0.82 7.38 -6.34
C ILE A 40 1.17 8.09 -5.03
N THR A 41 0.17 8.24 -4.17
CA THR A 41 0.37 8.77 -2.82
C THR A 41 -0.14 7.75 -1.81
N GLY A 42 0.42 7.80 -0.62
CA GLY A 42 -0.01 6.87 0.42
C GLY A 42 0.30 7.39 1.80
N VAL A 43 -0.50 6.93 2.77
CA VAL A 43 -0.36 7.27 4.19
C VAL A 43 -0.28 5.98 4.98
N SER A 44 0.72 5.88 5.88
CA SER A 44 0.90 4.73 6.79
C SER A 44 1.07 3.43 5.99
N ALA A 45 0.27 2.40 6.24
CA ALA A 45 0.32 1.15 5.48
C ALA A 45 0.08 1.37 3.98
N GLY A 46 -0.73 2.38 3.62
CA GLY A 46 -0.90 2.80 2.23
C GLY A 46 0.37 3.37 1.62
N ALA A 47 1.22 4.01 2.42
CA ALA A 47 2.51 4.50 1.95
C ALA A 47 3.46 3.33 1.61
N ILE A 48 3.41 2.24 2.37
CA ILE A 48 4.19 1.04 2.08
C ILE A 48 3.77 0.45 0.73
N ASN A 49 2.47 0.33 0.49
CA ASN A 49 1.94 -0.13 -0.78
C ASN A 49 2.35 0.81 -1.93
N ALA A 50 2.26 2.12 -1.70
CA ALA A 50 2.61 3.13 -2.70
C ALA A 50 4.08 3.02 -3.12
N VAL A 51 4.98 2.93 -2.15
CA VAL A 51 6.42 2.78 -2.42
C VAL A 51 6.71 1.48 -3.15
N TYR A 52 6.10 0.39 -2.73
CA TYR A 52 6.26 -0.91 -3.39
C TYR A 52 5.87 -0.83 -4.87
N LEU A 53 4.68 -0.30 -5.14
CA LEU A 53 4.16 -0.20 -6.50
C LEU A 53 5.00 0.75 -7.36
N ALA A 54 5.41 1.88 -6.80
CA ALA A 54 6.22 2.87 -7.51
C ALA A 54 7.62 2.36 -7.84
N SER A 55 8.19 1.53 -6.97
CA SER A 55 9.54 1.01 -7.15
C SER A 55 9.60 -0.25 -8.02
N PHE A 56 8.47 -0.88 -8.30
CA PHE A 56 8.43 -2.11 -9.06
C PHE A 56 8.79 -1.85 -10.53
N GLN A 57 9.75 -2.63 -11.03
CA GLN A 57 10.15 -2.56 -12.43
C GLN A 57 9.40 -3.63 -13.23
N GLY A 58 8.59 -3.18 -14.18
CA GLY A 58 7.81 -4.09 -15.00
C GLY A 58 6.38 -3.58 -15.20
N GLN A 59 5.51 -4.49 -15.60
CA GLN A 59 4.12 -4.17 -15.86
C GLN A 59 3.35 -3.94 -14.57
N TRP A 60 2.37 -3.05 -14.62
CA TRP A 60 1.53 -2.70 -13.48
C TRP A 60 0.81 -3.92 -12.88
N SER A 61 0.26 -4.78 -13.73
CA SER A 61 -0.42 -6.00 -13.28
C SER A 61 0.51 -6.91 -12.48
N ASN A 62 1.76 -7.04 -12.90
CA ASN A 62 2.76 -7.82 -12.19
C ASN A 62 3.13 -7.19 -10.85
N ALA A 63 3.21 -5.88 -10.80
CA ALA A 63 3.46 -5.16 -9.54
C ALA A 63 2.36 -5.42 -8.53
N VAL A 64 1.10 -5.35 -8.95
CA VAL A 64 -0.05 -5.58 -8.10
C VAL A 64 -0.12 -7.04 -7.63
N ASP A 65 0.12 -8.00 -8.53
CA ASP A 65 0.13 -9.41 -8.17
C ASP A 65 1.25 -9.73 -7.18
N SER A 66 2.43 -9.17 -7.38
CA SER A 66 3.57 -9.34 -6.48
C SER A 66 3.28 -8.74 -5.09
N LEU A 67 2.65 -7.58 -5.05
CA LEU A 67 2.23 -6.96 -3.80
C LEU A 67 1.19 -7.79 -3.07
N MET A 68 0.22 -8.34 -3.80
CA MET A 68 -0.79 -9.24 -3.24
C MET A 68 -0.13 -10.46 -2.60
N GLU A 69 0.81 -11.08 -3.29
CA GLU A 69 1.56 -12.23 -2.77
C GLU A 69 2.31 -11.87 -1.49
N THR A 70 2.92 -10.71 -1.45
CA THR A 70 3.63 -10.22 -0.27
C THR A 70 2.69 -10.10 0.93
N TRP A 71 1.49 -9.54 0.73
CA TRP A 71 0.50 -9.42 1.79
C TRP A 71 0.01 -10.78 2.28
N LEU A 72 -0.23 -11.72 1.38
CA LEU A 72 -0.66 -13.08 1.74
C LEU A 72 0.39 -13.78 2.60
N GLN A 73 1.66 -13.63 2.26
CA GLN A 73 2.76 -14.17 3.05
C GLN A 73 2.87 -13.53 4.42
N LEU A 74 2.67 -12.21 4.50
CA LEU A 74 2.69 -11.47 5.77
C LEU A 74 1.57 -11.91 6.69
N GLU A 75 0.37 -12.11 6.18
CA GLU A 75 -0.75 -12.60 6.99
C GLU A 75 -0.45 -13.97 7.59
N THR A 76 0.13 -14.85 6.82
CA THR A 76 0.52 -16.18 7.30
C THR A 76 1.59 -16.09 8.39
N ARG A 77 2.57 -15.18 8.25
CA ARG A 77 3.65 -14.98 9.22
C ARG A 77 3.21 -14.19 10.45
N LYS A 78 2.26 -13.29 10.30
CA LYS A 78 1.78 -12.42 11.38
C LYS A 78 1.21 -13.21 12.56
N VAL A 79 0.68 -14.38 12.32
CA VAL A 79 0.20 -15.29 13.36
C VAL A 79 1.35 -15.78 14.23
N TYR A 80 2.58 -15.78 13.72
CA TYR A 80 3.75 -16.37 14.37
C TYR A 80 4.84 -15.36 14.74
N HIS A 81 4.85 -14.15 14.15
CA HIS A 81 5.91 -13.16 14.39
C HIS A 81 5.32 -11.79 14.71
N THR A 82 5.58 -11.34 15.93
CA THR A 82 5.09 -10.05 16.44
C THR A 82 5.97 -8.86 16.05
N ASP A 83 7.11 -9.09 15.41
CA ASP A 83 8.12 -8.05 15.17
C ASP A 83 7.62 -6.96 14.23
N LEU A 84 6.92 -7.33 13.16
CA LEU A 84 6.37 -6.35 12.23
C LEU A 84 5.27 -5.50 12.91
N GLY A 85 4.46 -6.12 13.75
CA GLY A 85 3.45 -5.40 14.54
C GLY A 85 4.07 -4.37 15.46
N ARG A 86 5.21 -4.70 16.10
CA ARG A 86 5.96 -3.76 16.96
C ARG A 86 6.52 -2.59 16.16
N ILE A 87 7.07 -2.85 14.98
CA ILE A 87 7.61 -1.80 14.11
C ILE A 87 6.48 -0.86 13.69
N LEU A 88 5.35 -1.39 13.27
CA LEU A 88 4.18 -0.59 12.91
C LEU A 88 3.65 0.22 14.08
N GLN A 89 3.58 -0.37 15.28
CA GLN A 89 3.19 0.37 16.48
C GLN A 89 4.12 1.53 16.77
N ARG A 90 5.43 1.34 16.63
CA ARG A 90 6.41 2.40 16.82
C ARG A 90 6.25 3.52 15.80
N ILE A 91 6.01 3.17 14.54
CA ILE A 91 5.77 4.15 13.48
C ILE A 91 4.52 4.96 13.81
N PHE A 92 3.42 4.30 14.20
CA PHE A 92 2.19 5.00 14.59
C PHE A 92 2.38 5.89 15.81
N PHE A 93 3.14 5.44 16.79
CA PHE A 93 3.42 6.21 17.98
C PHE A 93 4.22 7.48 17.65
N VAL A 94 5.27 7.35 16.83
CA VAL A 94 6.10 8.47 16.41
C VAL A 94 5.29 9.44 15.56
N LEU A 95 4.49 8.95 14.62
CA LEU A 95 3.60 9.76 13.80
C LEU A 95 2.58 10.51 14.65
N GLY A 96 1.97 9.84 15.63
CA GLY A 96 1.03 10.46 16.55
C GLY A 96 1.68 11.59 17.33
N ARG A 97 2.88 11.38 17.84
CA ARG A 97 3.62 12.44 18.53
C ARG A 97 3.96 13.60 17.61
N PHE A 98 4.31 13.31 16.39
CA PHE A 98 4.64 14.35 15.40
C PHE A 98 3.42 15.20 15.07
N LEU A 99 2.25 14.58 14.89
CA LEU A 99 1.00 15.27 14.57
C LEU A 99 0.46 16.09 15.74
N THR A 100 0.75 15.66 16.97
CA THR A 100 0.29 16.37 18.17
C THR A 100 1.33 17.34 18.74
N GLY A 101 2.44 17.55 18.03
CA GLY A 101 3.49 18.45 18.48
C GLY A 101 4.23 17.97 19.72
N GLY A 102 4.24 16.67 19.97
CA GLY A 102 4.96 16.08 21.10
C GLY A 102 4.19 16.13 22.42
N ARG A 103 2.89 16.38 22.40
CA ARG A 103 2.06 16.49 23.60
C ARG A 103 1.54 15.15 24.15
N LEU A 104 1.87 14.06 23.47
CA LEU A 104 1.48 12.73 23.94
C LEU A 104 2.63 12.00 24.60
#